data_8d9509ac68711f3ad22a60992f5bcd18
#
_entry.id   8d9509ac68711f3ad22a60992f5bcd18
#
_cell.length_a   1.000
_cell.length_b   1.000
_cell.length_c   1.000
_cell.angle_alpha   90.00
_cell.angle_beta   90.00
_cell.angle_gamma   90.00
#
_symmetry.space_group_name_H-M   'P 1'
#
loop_
_entity.id
_entity.type
_entity.pdbx_description
1 polymer ?
#
loop_
_entity_poly.entity_id
_entity_poly.type
_entity_poly.pdbx_seq_one_letter_code
_entity_poly.pdbx_strand_id
1 'polypeptide(L)'
;KEDEKTIVLITHKLKEIKDFTETIFVMKNGKMVAENLQTDEVSDKHLIELMMGEIKKISIRKDNLKGETKLEVQNISLINNDEVNVLNDISFNIKSGEILGVAGVSGNGQVELANVICGIQQEFNGKVLINSNDVSGKGVKSRKKLNLSYIPENRLGVGLAPGVSVLDNSAIREYFKASY
;
A
#
# COMPACT_ATOMS: atom_id res chain seq x y z
N LYS A 1 -32.49 9.04 -7.58
CA LYS A 1 -33.52 10.10 -7.30
C LYS A 1 -34.73 10.00 -8.21
N GLU A 2 -34.61 9.43 -9.41
CA GLU A 2 -35.75 9.28 -10.34
C GLU A 2 -36.86 8.32 -9.82
N ASP A 3 -36.51 7.40 -8.91
CA ASP A 3 -37.42 6.37 -8.39
C ASP A 3 -37.96 6.70 -6.98
N GLU A 4 -37.84 7.89 -6.46
CA GLU A 4 -38.27 8.31 -5.10
C GLU A 4 -37.76 7.41 -3.95
N LYS A 5 -36.65 6.70 -4.16
CA LYS A 5 -36.07 5.79 -3.15
C LYS A 5 -35.20 6.54 -2.16
N THR A 6 -35.35 6.21 -0.88
CA THR A 6 -34.41 6.64 0.15
C THR A 6 -33.20 5.72 0.16
N ILE A 7 -32.00 6.31 0.13
CA ILE A 7 -30.73 5.56 0.10
C ILE A 7 -29.95 5.91 1.36
N VAL A 8 -29.48 4.89 2.08
CA VAL A 8 -28.50 5.03 3.17
C VAL A 8 -27.18 4.46 2.69
N LEU A 9 -26.15 5.32 2.59
CA LEU A 9 -24.81 4.95 2.17
C LEU A 9 -23.89 4.89 3.39
N ILE A 10 -23.20 3.76 3.59
CA ILE A 10 -22.16 3.61 4.62
C ILE A 10 -20.83 3.52 3.92
N THR A 11 -19.98 4.50 4.13
CA THR A 11 -18.67 4.60 3.49
C THR A 11 -17.68 5.38 4.36
N HIS A 12 -16.39 5.19 4.12
CA HIS A 12 -15.31 6.00 4.69
C HIS A 12 -14.62 6.89 3.65
N LYS A 13 -15.11 6.90 2.42
CA LYS A 13 -14.54 7.68 1.32
C LYS A 13 -15.21 9.04 1.22
N LEU A 14 -14.48 10.09 1.54
CA LEU A 14 -15.01 11.47 1.53
C LEU A 14 -15.63 11.87 0.19
N LYS A 15 -15.04 11.44 -0.91
CA LYS A 15 -15.56 11.73 -2.25
C LYS A 15 -16.95 11.15 -2.45
N GLU A 16 -17.19 9.90 -2.06
CA GLU A 16 -18.51 9.28 -2.16
C GLU A 16 -19.55 10.01 -1.30
N ILE A 17 -19.15 10.44 -0.09
CA ILE A 17 -19.99 11.24 0.79
C ILE A 17 -20.38 12.55 0.08
N LYS A 18 -19.40 13.29 -0.42
CA LYS A 18 -19.62 14.58 -1.08
C LYS A 18 -20.45 14.49 -2.37
N ASP A 19 -20.23 13.45 -3.16
CA ASP A 19 -20.87 13.32 -4.48
C ASP A 19 -22.31 12.78 -4.38
N PHE A 20 -22.64 12.00 -3.33
CA PHE A 20 -23.91 11.23 -3.33
C PHE A 20 -24.84 11.52 -2.15
N THR A 21 -24.41 12.24 -1.10
CA THR A 21 -25.23 12.44 0.09
C THR A 21 -25.57 13.91 0.33
N GLU A 22 -26.71 14.16 0.95
CA GLU A 22 -27.18 15.48 1.37
C GLU A 22 -26.91 15.70 2.87
N THR A 23 -27.08 14.63 3.65
CA THR A 23 -26.95 14.67 5.12
C THR A 23 -26.00 13.59 5.58
N ILE A 24 -25.14 13.92 6.53
CA ILE A 24 -24.07 13.06 7.04
C ILE A 24 -24.27 12.81 8.52
N PHE A 25 -24.12 11.55 8.91
CA PHE A 25 -23.97 11.09 10.28
C PHE A 25 -22.58 10.49 10.45
N VAL A 26 -21.85 10.86 11.47
CA VAL A 26 -20.50 10.35 11.71
C VAL A 26 -20.48 9.42 12.90
N MET A 27 -20.03 8.20 12.69
CA MET A 27 -19.85 7.20 13.74
C MET A 27 -18.38 7.01 14.08
N LYS A 28 -18.08 6.87 15.37
CA LYS A 28 -16.76 6.53 15.87
C LYS A 28 -16.87 5.65 17.11
N ASN A 29 -16.15 4.51 17.13
CA ASN A 29 -16.14 3.57 18.25
C ASN A 29 -17.56 3.15 18.71
N GLY A 30 -18.45 2.90 17.75
CA GLY A 30 -19.82 2.49 18.02
C GLY A 30 -20.75 3.60 18.53
N LYS A 31 -20.32 4.86 18.52
CA LYS A 31 -21.12 6.01 18.95
C LYS A 31 -21.28 7.01 17.82
N MET A 32 -22.44 7.66 17.79
CA MET A 32 -22.66 8.82 16.92
C MET A 32 -21.90 10.02 17.51
N VAL A 33 -20.97 10.58 16.74
CA VAL A 33 -20.15 11.75 17.15
C VAL A 33 -20.58 13.03 16.46
N ALA A 34 -21.34 12.93 15.38
CA ALA A 34 -22.03 14.04 14.75
C ALA A 34 -23.26 13.53 14.00
N GLU A 35 -24.31 14.36 13.97
CA GLU A 35 -25.60 14.04 13.38
C GLU A 35 -26.09 15.21 12.52
N ASN A 36 -26.81 14.90 11.45
CA ASN A 36 -27.48 15.90 10.59
C ASN A 36 -26.55 16.97 10.01
N LEU A 37 -25.28 16.64 9.75
CA LEU A 37 -24.39 17.58 9.08
C LEU A 37 -24.80 17.72 7.60
N GLN A 38 -24.91 18.95 7.13
CA GLN A 38 -25.18 19.22 5.72
C GLN A 38 -23.88 19.02 4.93
N THR A 39 -23.95 18.26 3.85
CA THR A 39 -22.78 17.88 3.04
C THR A 39 -22.08 19.10 2.44
N ASP A 40 -22.84 20.13 2.06
CA ASP A 40 -22.32 21.34 1.44
C ASP A 40 -21.66 22.31 2.45
N GLU A 41 -22.02 22.20 3.73
CA GLU A 41 -21.52 23.08 4.78
C GLU A 41 -20.30 22.55 5.52
N VAL A 42 -20.08 21.23 5.47
CA VAL A 42 -19.01 20.59 6.24
C VAL A 42 -17.73 20.43 5.39
N SER A 43 -16.59 20.84 5.92
CA SER A 43 -15.29 20.69 5.27
C SER A 43 -14.76 19.26 5.42
N ASP A 44 -13.99 18.80 4.42
CA ASP A 44 -13.31 17.50 4.45
C ASP A 44 -12.44 17.35 5.69
N LYS A 45 -11.72 18.41 6.06
CA LYS A 45 -10.89 18.43 7.26
C LYS A 45 -11.70 18.14 8.51
N HIS A 46 -12.87 18.78 8.66
CA HIS A 46 -13.74 18.58 9.81
C HIS A 46 -14.31 17.16 9.86
N LEU A 47 -14.72 16.60 8.72
CA LEU A 47 -15.16 15.21 8.63
C LEU A 47 -14.04 14.24 9.04
N ILE A 48 -12.83 14.46 8.57
CA ILE A 48 -11.67 13.62 8.93
C ILE A 48 -11.40 13.72 10.45
N GLU A 49 -11.45 14.90 11.03
CA GLU A 49 -11.27 15.11 12.48
C GLU A 49 -12.35 14.39 13.30
N LEU A 50 -13.60 14.43 12.85
CA LEU A 50 -14.70 13.70 13.50
C LEU A 50 -14.51 12.17 13.42
N MET A 51 -14.11 11.65 12.25
CA MET A 51 -13.94 10.23 12.00
C MET A 51 -12.71 9.66 12.72
N MET A 52 -11.57 10.36 12.66
CA MET A 52 -10.27 9.86 13.11
C MET A 52 -9.77 10.50 14.40
N GLY A 53 -10.24 11.69 14.75
CA GLY A 53 -9.72 12.54 15.82
C GLY A 53 -8.70 13.57 15.31
N GLU A 54 -8.04 14.28 16.23
CA GLU A 54 -7.04 15.29 15.87
C GLU A 54 -5.92 14.68 15.01
N ILE A 55 -5.77 15.22 13.81
CA ILE A 55 -4.65 14.88 12.96
C ILE A 55 -3.44 15.69 13.40
N LYS A 56 -2.52 15.05 14.11
CA LYS A 56 -1.21 15.65 14.35
C LYS A 56 -0.53 15.89 13.01
N LYS A 57 -0.28 17.15 12.66
CA LYS A 57 0.54 17.46 11.48
C LYS A 57 1.93 16.85 11.67
N ILE A 58 2.17 15.73 10.99
CA ILE A 58 3.52 15.19 10.90
C ILE A 58 4.25 16.13 9.95
N SER A 59 5.18 16.93 10.48
CA SER A 59 6.08 17.69 9.62
C SER A 59 7.03 16.71 8.94
N ILE A 60 6.80 16.47 7.65
CA ILE A 60 7.75 15.72 6.84
C ILE A 60 8.99 16.60 6.70
N ARG A 61 10.10 16.22 7.34
CA ARG A 61 11.39 16.84 7.09
C ARG A 61 11.75 16.57 5.63
N LYS A 62 11.81 17.63 4.85
CA LYS A 62 12.41 17.61 3.50
C LYS A 62 13.93 17.74 3.67
N ASP A 63 14.57 16.74 4.24
CA ASP A 63 16.02 16.67 4.20
C ASP A 63 16.43 16.37 2.75
N ASN A 64 17.42 17.10 2.25
CA ASN A 64 18.00 16.81 0.94
C ASN A 64 18.61 15.42 0.97
N LEU A 65 17.92 14.45 0.37
CA LEU A 65 18.35 13.07 0.32
C LEU A 65 19.61 12.96 -0.55
N LYS A 66 20.78 13.02 0.08
CA LYS A 66 22.10 12.80 -0.53
C LYS A 66 22.56 11.35 -0.35
N GLY A 67 21.65 10.43 -0.06
CA GLY A 67 21.98 9.05 0.24
C GLY A 67 22.36 8.23 -1.01
N GLU A 68 23.02 7.10 -0.78
CA GLU A 68 23.29 6.09 -1.80
C GLU A 68 21.98 5.49 -2.33
N THR A 69 21.99 5.05 -3.59
CA THR A 69 20.87 4.29 -4.17
C THR A 69 20.74 2.94 -3.47
N LYS A 70 19.57 2.67 -2.92
CA LYS A 70 19.25 1.45 -2.18
C LYS A 70 18.45 0.44 -2.99
N LEU A 71 17.57 0.93 -3.86
CA LEU A 71 16.83 0.12 -4.83
C LEU A 71 16.97 0.75 -6.20
N GLU A 72 17.22 -0.06 -7.21
CA GLU A 72 17.21 0.34 -8.60
C GLU A 72 16.38 -0.66 -9.41
N VAL A 73 15.43 -0.15 -10.15
CA VAL A 73 14.53 -0.88 -11.03
C VAL A 73 14.80 -0.39 -12.44
N GLN A 74 15.17 -1.31 -13.35
CA GLN A 74 15.60 -1.00 -14.71
C GLN A 74 14.77 -1.77 -15.73
N ASN A 75 14.00 -1.03 -16.53
CA ASN A 75 13.27 -1.53 -17.70
C ASN A 75 12.40 -2.77 -17.40
N ILE A 76 11.72 -2.77 -16.25
CA ILE A 76 10.87 -3.91 -15.86
C ILE A 76 9.66 -3.99 -16.76
N SER A 77 9.52 -5.14 -17.41
CA SER A 77 8.33 -5.52 -18.18
C SER A 77 7.87 -6.91 -17.78
N LEU A 78 6.57 -7.08 -17.61
CA LEU A 78 5.95 -8.33 -17.18
C LEU A 78 4.69 -8.61 -18.00
N ILE A 79 4.62 -9.79 -18.57
CA ILE A 79 3.44 -10.33 -19.23
C ILE A 79 2.85 -11.39 -18.30
N ASN A 80 1.55 -11.33 -18.05
CA ASN A 80 0.85 -12.31 -17.22
C ASN A 80 0.51 -13.59 -18.02
N ASN A 81 -0.09 -14.58 -17.34
CA ASN A 81 -0.46 -15.86 -17.98
C ASN A 81 -1.54 -15.72 -19.06
N ASP A 82 -2.26 -14.60 -19.09
CA ASP A 82 -3.27 -14.30 -20.10
C ASP A 82 -2.69 -13.50 -21.29
N GLU A 83 -1.36 -13.48 -21.41
CA GLU A 83 -0.61 -12.73 -22.43
C GLU A 83 -0.82 -11.21 -22.39
N VAL A 84 -1.29 -10.67 -21.25
CA VAL A 84 -1.47 -9.24 -21.04
C VAL A 84 -0.19 -8.64 -20.47
N ASN A 85 0.27 -7.54 -21.07
CA ASN A 85 1.41 -6.77 -20.59
C ASN A 85 0.98 -5.94 -19.36
N VAL A 86 1.28 -6.43 -18.15
CA VAL A 86 0.88 -5.82 -16.88
C VAL A 86 1.89 -4.81 -16.35
N LEU A 87 3.17 -4.93 -16.74
CA LEU A 87 4.22 -3.94 -16.51
C LEU A 87 4.94 -3.67 -17.83
N ASN A 88 5.19 -2.41 -18.14
CA ASN A 88 5.79 -2.02 -19.40
C ASN A 88 6.90 -0.98 -19.18
N ASP A 89 8.15 -1.41 -19.32
CA ASP A 89 9.37 -0.57 -19.28
C ASP A 89 9.48 0.35 -18.06
N ILE A 90 9.23 -0.19 -16.87
CA ILE A 90 9.25 0.58 -15.63
C ILE A 90 10.66 0.73 -15.11
N SER A 91 11.09 1.97 -14.89
CA SER A 91 12.42 2.31 -14.36
C SER A 91 12.34 3.40 -13.30
N PHE A 92 12.99 3.20 -12.16
CA PHE A 92 13.19 4.19 -11.11
C PHE A 92 14.26 3.76 -10.14
N ASN A 93 14.69 4.68 -9.27
CA ASN A 93 15.58 4.35 -8.16
C ASN A 93 15.05 4.97 -6.85
N ILE A 94 15.50 4.41 -5.72
CA ILE A 94 15.18 4.89 -4.37
C ILE A 94 16.50 5.03 -3.61
N LYS A 95 16.70 6.19 -3.02
CA LYS A 95 17.88 6.51 -2.20
C LYS A 95 17.66 6.19 -0.72
N SER A 96 18.73 6.11 0.03
CA SER A 96 18.66 5.98 1.48
C SER A 96 17.85 7.13 2.10
N GLY A 97 16.88 6.80 2.97
CA GLY A 97 15.97 7.75 3.61
C GLY A 97 14.83 8.27 2.74
N GLU A 98 14.76 7.86 1.47
CA GLU A 98 13.69 8.26 0.55
C GLU A 98 12.43 7.42 0.75
N ILE A 99 11.26 8.07 0.60
CA ILE A 99 9.96 7.42 0.50
C ILE A 99 9.41 7.71 -0.89
N LEU A 100 9.36 6.68 -1.73
CA LEU A 100 8.74 6.75 -3.06
C LEU A 100 7.28 6.33 -2.98
N GLY A 101 6.38 7.21 -3.39
CA GLY A 101 4.95 6.88 -3.56
C GLY A 101 4.67 6.37 -4.97
N VAL A 102 3.96 5.24 -5.09
CA VAL A 102 3.45 4.72 -6.36
C VAL A 102 1.93 4.82 -6.32
N ALA A 103 1.36 5.67 -7.17
CA ALA A 103 -0.07 5.88 -7.26
C ALA A 103 -0.65 5.24 -8.53
N GLY A 104 -1.85 4.72 -8.43
CA GLY A 104 -2.58 4.13 -9.57
C GLY A 104 -3.94 3.60 -9.13
N VAL A 105 -4.83 3.41 -10.10
CA VAL A 105 -6.10 2.72 -9.87
C VAL A 105 -5.83 1.23 -9.66
N SER A 106 -6.66 0.54 -8.87
CA SER A 106 -6.55 -0.90 -8.65
C SER A 106 -6.46 -1.66 -9.98
N GLY A 107 -5.52 -2.60 -10.08
CA GLY A 107 -5.30 -3.40 -11.30
C GLY A 107 -4.31 -2.79 -12.31
N ASN A 108 -3.66 -1.66 -12.00
CA ASN A 108 -2.67 -1.04 -12.90
C ASN A 108 -1.23 -1.53 -12.68
N GLY A 109 -1.02 -2.70 -12.08
CA GLY A 109 0.30 -3.33 -11.98
C GLY A 109 1.08 -3.04 -10.69
N GLN A 110 0.53 -2.29 -9.72
CA GLN A 110 1.25 -1.97 -8.47
C GLN A 110 1.61 -3.22 -7.67
N VAL A 111 0.70 -4.21 -7.62
CA VAL A 111 0.91 -5.48 -6.92
C VAL A 111 1.99 -6.29 -7.63
N GLU A 112 1.92 -6.36 -8.94
CA GLU A 112 2.88 -7.07 -9.79
C GLU A 112 4.28 -6.45 -9.66
N LEU A 113 4.38 -5.13 -9.67
CA LEU A 113 5.64 -4.41 -9.46
C LEU A 113 6.22 -4.73 -8.07
N ALA A 114 5.40 -4.69 -7.02
CA ALA A 114 5.82 -5.07 -5.68
C ALA A 114 6.30 -6.53 -5.63
N ASN A 115 5.59 -7.46 -6.27
CA ASN A 115 5.95 -8.88 -6.34
C ASN A 115 7.28 -9.11 -7.07
N VAL A 116 7.55 -8.38 -8.16
CA VAL A 116 8.84 -8.39 -8.86
C VAL A 116 9.95 -7.90 -7.93
N ILE A 117 9.78 -6.74 -7.30
CA ILE A 117 10.76 -6.16 -6.39
C ILE A 117 11.04 -7.09 -5.21
N CYS A 118 10.01 -7.73 -4.65
CA CYS A 118 10.14 -8.61 -3.50
C CYS A 118 10.61 -10.03 -3.84
N GLY A 119 10.63 -10.40 -5.13
CA GLY A 119 11.07 -11.72 -5.61
C GLY A 119 10.04 -12.84 -5.44
N ILE A 120 8.77 -12.47 -5.32
CA ILE A 120 7.64 -13.39 -5.43
C ILE A 120 7.46 -13.74 -6.91
N GLN A 121 7.44 -12.74 -7.78
CA GLN A 121 7.50 -12.88 -9.23
C GLN A 121 8.96 -12.85 -9.67
N GLN A 122 9.47 -13.96 -10.23
CA GLN A 122 10.88 -14.11 -10.63
C GLN A 122 11.09 -14.00 -12.14
N GLU A 123 10.08 -14.35 -12.92
CA GLU A 123 10.11 -14.29 -14.38
C GLU A 123 9.57 -12.93 -14.85
N PHE A 124 10.47 -12.08 -15.33
CA PHE A 124 10.21 -10.76 -15.87
C PHE A 124 11.39 -10.29 -16.74
N ASN A 125 11.20 -9.31 -17.58
CA ASN A 125 12.27 -8.63 -18.31
C ASN A 125 12.76 -7.41 -17.50
N GLY A 126 14.06 -7.10 -17.61
CA GLY A 126 14.69 -5.99 -16.92
C GLY A 126 15.55 -6.42 -15.73
N LYS A 127 15.88 -5.47 -14.83
CA LYS A 127 16.74 -5.73 -13.68
C LYS A 127 16.23 -5.08 -12.41
N VAL A 128 16.47 -5.75 -11.29
CA VAL A 128 16.28 -5.23 -9.93
C VAL A 128 17.59 -5.33 -9.17
N LEU A 129 18.11 -4.20 -8.70
CA LEU A 129 19.31 -4.14 -7.88
C LEU A 129 18.96 -3.63 -6.48
N ILE A 130 19.48 -4.28 -5.45
CA ILE A 130 19.35 -3.88 -4.05
C ILE A 130 20.74 -3.68 -3.48
N ASN A 131 21.04 -2.48 -2.98
CA ASN A 131 22.39 -2.10 -2.55
C ASN A 131 23.45 -2.47 -3.61
N SER A 132 23.20 -2.14 -4.88
CA SER A 132 24.03 -2.46 -6.06
C SER A 132 24.19 -3.95 -6.37
N ASN A 133 23.51 -4.85 -5.67
CA ASN A 133 23.52 -6.28 -5.96
C ASN A 133 22.35 -6.65 -6.87
N ASP A 134 22.65 -7.24 -8.02
CA ASP A 134 21.61 -7.75 -8.92
C ASP A 134 20.90 -8.95 -8.31
N VAL A 135 19.59 -8.82 -8.13
CA VAL A 135 18.70 -9.83 -7.59
C VAL A 135 17.65 -10.30 -8.60
N SER A 136 17.79 -9.93 -9.87
CA SER A 136 16.90 -10.34 -10.95
C SER A 136 16.82 -11.88 -11.03
N GLY A 137 15.63 -12.42 -11.21
CA GLY A 137 15.42 -13.88 -11.24
C GLY A 137 15.64 -14.61 -9.91
N LYS A 138 16.09 -13.93 -8.83
CA LYS A 138 16.29 -14.56 -7.52
C LYS A 138 15.02 -14.43 -6.67
N GLY A 139 14.78 -15.42 -5.81
CA GLY A 139 13.61 -15.44 -4.93
C GLY A 139 13.75 -14.55 -3.67
N VAL A 140 12.70 -14.55 -2.85
CA VAL A 140 12.54 -13.75 -1.62
C VAL A 140 13.75 -13.88 -0.66
N LYS A 141 14.34 -15.08 -0.51
CA LYS A 141 15.48 -15.31 0.39
C LYS A 141 16.69 -14.45 0.06
N SER A 142 16.98 -14.21 -1.23
CA SER A 142 18.10 -13.37 -1.68
C SER A 142 17.89 -11.91 -1.30
N ARG A 143 16.68 -11.42 -1.43
CA ARG A 143 16.31 -10.05 -1.10
C ARG A 143 16.29 -9.82 0.41
N LYS A 144 15.84 -10.81 1.18
CA LYS A 144 15.89 -10.77 2.65
C LYS A 144 17.31 -10.64 3.18
N LYS A 145 18.30 -11.32 2.59
CA LYS A 145 19.72 -11.19 2.94
C LYS A 145 20.26 -9.77 2.73
N LEU A 146 19.65 -8.99 1.83
CA LEU A 146 19.97 -7.59 1.56
C LEU A 146 19.09 -6.61 2.34
N ASN A 147 18.39 -7.10 3.38
CA ASN A 147 17.52 -6.34 4.28
C ASN A 147 16.27 -5.74 3.62
N LEU A 148 15.79 -6.31 2.51
CA LEU A 148 14.47 -5.95 1.99
C LEU A 148 13.37 -6.52 2.88
N SER A 149 12.40 -5.69 3.24
CA SER A 149 11.17 -6.08 3.93
C SER A 149 9.96 -5.73 3.08
N TYR A 150 8.94 -6.57 3.16
CA TYR A 150 7.69 -6.41 2.40
C TYR A 150 6.47 -6.51 3.31
N ILE A 151 5.55 -5.56 3.17
CA ILE A 151 4.23 -5.59 3.79
C ILE A 151 3.23 -5.65 2.64
N PRO A 152 2.58 -6.80 2.39
CA PRO A 152 1.65 -6.95 1.28
C PRO A 152 0.31 -6.26 1.55
N GLU A 153 -0.39 -5.89 0.49
CA GLU A 153 -1.75 -5.36 0.55
C GLU A 153 -2.71 -6.39 1.15
N ASN A 154 -2.66 -7.62 0.67
CA ASN A 154 -3.42 -8.74 1.22
C ASN A 154 -2.77 -9.23 2.53
N ARG A 155 -3.27 -8.73 3.65
CA ARG A 155 -2.72 -9.04 4.98
C ARG A 155 -2.98 -10.48 5.40
N LEU A 156 -4.19 -10.99 5.19
CA LEU A 156 -4.62 -12.30 5.66
C LEU A 156 -4.24 -13.46 4.73
N GLY A 157 -4.06 -13.17 3.43
CA GLY A 157 -3.71 -14.20 2.45
C GLY A 157 -2.22 -14.34 2.18
N VAL A 158 -1.45 -13.24 2.38
CA VAL A 158 -0.02 -13.17 2.03
C VAL A 158 0.83 -12.69 3.20
N GLY A 159 0.36 -11.73 3.97
CA GLY A 159 1.12 -11.08 5.03
C GLY A 159 1.15 -11.83 6.35
N LEU A 160 0.12 -12.59 6.65
CA LEU A 160 -0.07 -13.35 7.90
C LEU A 160 -0.54 -14.77 7.59
N ALA A 161 -0.21 -15.70 8.48
CA ALA A 161 -0.77 -17.04 8.51
C ALA A 161 -1.93 -17.07 9.52
N PRO A 162 -3.22 -17.05 9.06
CA PRO A 162 -4.35 -16.86 9.97
C PRO A 162 -4.56 -18.01 10.95
N GLY A 163 -4.05 -19.22 10.64
CA GLY A 163 -4.19 -20.41 11.48
C GLY A 163 -3.14 -20.57 12.58
N VAL A 164 -2.21 -19.62 12.74
CA VAL A 164 -1.15 -19.70 13.74
C VAL A 164 -1.19 -18.50 14.71
N SER A 165 -0.52 -18.65 15.86
CA SER A 165 -0.54 -17.63 16.90
C SER A 165 0.13 -16.33 16.47
N VAL A 166 -0.11 -15.24 17.22
CA VAL A 166 0.59 -13.96 17.02
C VAL A 166 2.09 -14.13 17.22
N LEU A 167 2.51 -14.94 18.18
CA LEU A 167 3.91 -15.25 18.45
C LEU A 167 4.58 -15.90 17.23
N ASP A 168 3.96 -16.93 16.66
CA ASP A 168 4.48 -17.62 15.48
C ASP A 168 4.52 -16.70 14.26
N ASN A 169 3.49 -15.92 14.02
CA ASN A 169 3.47 -14.90 12.96
C ASN A 169 4.61 -13.88 13.13
N SER A 170 4.92 -13.48 14.36
CA SER A 170 6.03 -12.55 14.64
C SER A 170 7.39 -13.19 14.37
N ALA A 171 7.54 -14.47 14.64
CA ALA A 171 8.79 -15.22 14.50
C ALA A 171 9.01 -15.75 13.08
N ILE A 172 7.95 -15.94 12.27
CA ILE A 172 8.00 -16.66 10.98
C ILE A 172 9.06 -16.14 10.01
N ARG A 173 9.36 -14.85 10.06
CA ARG A 173 10.39 -14.23 9.21
C ARG A 173 11.81 -14.52 9.65
N GLU A 174 12.03 -14.82 10.92
CA GLU A 174 13.34 -15.05 11.53
C GLU A 174 13.60 -16.54 11.82
N TYR A 175 12.61 -17.39 11.62
CA TYR A 175 12.66 -18.83 11.88
C TYR A 175 13.89 -19.53 11.30
N PHE A 176 14.41 -19.07 10.15
CA PHE A 176 15.60 -19.64 9.51
C PHE A 176 16.92 -19.20 10.12
N LYS A 177 16.91 -18.23 11.04
CA LYS A 177 18.13 -17.74 11.72
C LYS A 177 18.38 -18.44 13.06
N ALA A 178 17.36 -19.09 13.61
CA ALA A 178 17.49 -19.82 14.86
C ALA A 178 18.28 -21.11 14.60
N SER A 179 19.55 -21.11 14.97
CA SER A 179 20.28 -22.34 15.27
C SER A 179 19.78 -22.81 16.63
N TYR A 180 18.91 -23.80 16.67
CA TYR A 180 18.54 -24.52 17.86
C TYR A 180 19.50 -25.70 18.01
#